data_78c1afd104c3a8ed5ab5b39580d31d41
#
_entry.id   78c1afd104c3a8ed5ab5b39580d31d41
#
_cell.length_a   1.000
_cell.length_b   1.000
_cell.length_c   1.000
_cell.angle_alpha   90.00
_cell.angle_beta   90.00
_cell.angle_gamma   90.00
#
_symmetry.space_group_name_H-M   'P 1'
#
loop_
_entity.id
_entity.type
_entity.pdbx_description
1 polymer ?
#
loop_
_entity_poly.entity_id
_entity_poly.type
_entity_poly.pdbx_seq_one_letter_code
_entity_poly.pdbx_strand_id
1 'polypeptide(L)'
;MTLSATQIQAIVDATKTPTPEQVRVVEAPRRPLLVVAGAGSGKTETMSMRVLWLLANHPDVTPASILGLTFTRKAAGELGDRLRERIRLLSRELPQLSERLDEDPVTLTYNSFAERIVSEHGMRIGIDPDFSMLSEAGALDLMTQIVEAWPTDLDDDLSPAGVVGRILHLAGEIAEHGYTVESARQALEGFGRELEIVGDSNEAARDLHQANQRRIAFLGPIEVYQKRKREMGLLDFSDQLVLATRIVREVPSVRAALREEFRAVLLDEFQDTSVIQMELLSTLFGDHAVTAVGDPNQAIYGWRGASASSLETFLERFQTGAPEEGQTLTLSTAWRNDVSILEAANRVAEPLREVASYQAGKEQLNAQSPVLVPRPGAGRGVVEIAYPAAYEDALAATVDFVRRVRAQPVTDGKRRTVAVLSRRRKDFPLIDAALREAGIPTEIVGLGGLLDQPAVQDVRAALELGYDVAASPWLARLLAGIDLGAADLIALGDWARFLARAEGLNPHQAVLLDAVDRPPTPGWAD
;
A
#
# COMPACT_ATOMS: atom_id res chain seq x y z
N MET A 1 -29.23 -1.93 -31.42
CA MET A 1 -29.24 -0.47 -31.12
C MET A 1 -28.11 -0.22 -30.17
N THR A 2 -27.13 0.61 -30.47
CA THR A 2 -26.01 0.92 -29.62
C THR A 2 -26.41 2.04 -28.65
N LEU A 3 -26.29 1.81 -27.34
CA LEU A 3 -26.57 2.79 -26.30
C LEU A 3 -25.37 3.69 -26.07
N SER A 4 -25.58 5.01 -26.02
CA SER A 4 -24.52 5.95 -25.66
C SER A 4 -24.27 5.98 -24.15
N ALA A 5 -23.11 6.49 -23.75
CA ALA A 5 -22.78 6.71 -22.32
C ALA A 5 -23.83 7.59 -21.63
N THR A 6 -24.34 8.60 -22.30
CA THR A 6 -25.38 9.50 -21.78
C THR A 6 -26.71 8.76 -21.55
N GLN A 7 -27.10 7.86 -22.45
CA GLN A 7 -28.32 7.05 -22.31
C GLN A 7 -28.19 6.07 -21.15
N ILE A 8 -27.02 5.43 -20.99
CA ILE A 8 -26.75 4.53 -19.86
C ILE A 8 -26.74 5.31 -18.53
N GLN A 9 -26.15 6.51 -18.50
CA GLN A 9 -26.19 7.35 -17.30
C GLN A 9 -27.64 7.70 -16.92
N ALA A 10 -28.49 8.03 -17.88
CA ALA A 10 -29.89 8.34 -17.64
C ALA A 10 -30.67 7.15 -17.05
N ILE A 11 -30.30 5.92 -17.41
CA ILE A 11 -30.86 4.68 -16.83
C ILE A 11 -30.43 4.53 -15.37
N VAL A 12 -29.16 4.80 -15.06
CA VAL A 12 -28.60 4.58 -13.70
C VAL A 12 -28.96 5.72 -12.74
N ASP A 13 -28.84 6.95 -13.23
CA ASP A 13 -29.09 8.16 -12.44
C ASP A 13 -29.36 9.34 -13.40
N ALA A 14 -30.62 9.59 -13.68
CA ALA A 14 -31.07 10.65 -14.59
C ALA A 14 -30.74 12.08 -14.10
N THR A 15 -30.34 12.23 -12.83
CA THR A 15 -29.95 13.54 -12.27
C THR A 15 -28.53 13.94 -12.64
N LYS A 16 -27.73 13.01 -13.15
CA LYS A 16 -26.32 13.23 -13.51
C LYS A 16 -26.13 13.19 -15.04
N THR A 17 -25.30 14.09 -15.50
CA THR A 17 -24.85 14.11 -16.91
C THR A 17 -23.34 13.85 -16.94
N PRO A 18 -22.86 12.85 -17.70
CA PRO A 18 -21.44 12.60 -17.81
C PRO A 18 -20.73 13.74 -18.53
N THR A 19 -19.51 14.05 -18.12
CA THR A 19 -18.69 15.03 -18.84
C THR A 19 -18.24 14.48 -20.20
N PRO A 20 -17.86 15.35 -21.15
CA PRO A 20 -17.31 14.88 -22.44
C PRO A 20 -16.09 13.97 -22.28
N GLU A 21 -15.26 14.16 -21.24
CA GLU A 21 -14.14 13.29 -20.90
C GLU A 21 -14.63 11.90 -20.48
N GLN A 22 -15.61 11.84 -19.59
CA GLN A 22 -16.22 10.58 -19.15
C GLN A 22 -16.87 9.82 -20.32
N VAL A 23 -17.59 10.52 -21.20
CA VAL A 23 -18.17 9.90 -22.39
C VAL A 23 -17.10 9.24 -23.26
N ARG A 24 -15.99 9.93 -23.53
CA ARG A 24 -14.88 9.37 -24.32
C ARG A 24 -14.29 8.12 -23.68
N VAL A 25 -14.12 8.10 -22.35
CA VAL A 25 -13.61 6.93 -21.63
C VAL A 25 -14.62 5.77 -21.68
N VAL A 26 -15.90 6.04 -21.44
CA VAL A 26 -16.95 5.02 -21.43
C VAL A 26 -17.13 4.37 -22.81
N GLU A 27 -17.09 5.14 -23.87
CA GLU A 27 -17.32 4.70 -25.26
C GLU A 27 -16.03 4.30 -25.99
N ALA A 28 -14.87 4.33 -25.31
CA ALA A 28 -13.61 3.94 -25.92
C ALA A 28 -13.62 2.48 -26.43
N PRO A 29 -12.90 2.16 -27.51
CA PRO A 29 -12.80 0.80 -28.04
C PRO A 29 -12.35 -0.24 -27.01
N ARG A 30 -12.57 -1.52 -27.29
CA ARG A 30 -12.15 -2.67 -26.48
C ARG A 30 -10.67 -3.00 -26.72
N ARG A 31 -9.79 -2.10 -26.29
CA ARG A 31 -8.33 -2.15 -26.44
C ARG A 31 -7.68 -1.63 -25.17
N PRO A 32 -6.37 -1.78 -24.98
CA PRO A 32 -5.69 -1.18 -23.85
C PRO A 32 -5.97 0.33 -23.74
N LEU A 33 -6.53 0.75 -22.63
CA LEU A 33 -6.93 2.11 -22.33
C LEU A 33 -6.35 2.55 -21.00
N LEU A 34 -5.55 3.60 -21.03
CA LEU A 34 -5.08 4.28 -19.83
C LEU A 34 -5.96 5.50 -19.56
N VAL A 35 -6.47 5.63 -18.35
CA VAL A 35 -7.23 6.77 -17.88
C VAL A 35 -6.47 7.47 -16.76
N VAL A 36 -5.86 8.60 -17.08
CA VAL A 36 -5.19 9.43 -16.07
C VAL A 36 -6.23 10.35 -15.46
N ALA A 37 -6.52 10.13 -14.19
CA ALA A 37 -7.69 10.69 -13.54
C ALA A 37 -7.32 11.42 -12.26
N GLY A 38 -7.45 12.73 -12.23
CA GLY A 38 -7.15 13.54 -11.06
C GLY A 38 -8.03 13.23 -9.84
N ALA A 39 -7.62 13.71 -8.68
CA ALA A 39 -8.33 13.50 -7.43
C ALA A 39 -9.79 14.00 -7.49
N GLY A 40 -10.74 13.11 -7.17
CA GLY A 40 -12.17 13.46 -7.15
C GLY A 40 -12.82 13.57 -8.52
N SER A 41 -12.15 13.17 -9.62
CA SER A 41 -12.67 13.25 -11.00
C SER A 41 -13.75 12.20 -11.36
N GLY A 42 -14.10 11.33 -10.42
CA GLY A 42 -15.11 10.29 -10.66
C GLY A 42 -14.55 9.04 -11.33
N LYS A 43 -13.30 8.66 -11.04
CA LYS A 43 -12.64 7.43 -11.53
C LYS A 43 -13.57 6.22 -11.48
N THR A 44 -13.97 5.81 -10.29
CA THR A 44 -14.80 4.61 -10.06
C THR A 44 -16.20 4.72 -10.71
N GLU A 45 -16.75 5.95 -10.78
CA GLU A 45 -18.01 6.23 -11.50
C GLU A 45 -17.86 5.92 -12.98
N THR A 46 -16.83 6.48 -13.59
CA THR A 46 -16.55 6.31 -15.03
C THR A 46 -16.25 4.85 -15.39
N MET A 47 -15.48 4.15 -14.55
CA MET A 47 -15.24 2.71 -14.73
C MET A 47 -16.53 1.89 -14.66
N SER A 48 -17.39 2.16 -13.69
CA SER A 48 -18.67 1.46 -13.59
C SER A 48 -19.56 1.72 -14.79
N MET A 49 -19.59 2.96 -15.29
CA MET A 49 -20.33 3.32 -16.50
C MET A 49 -19.78 2.61 -17.74
N ARG A 50 -18.46 2.47 -17.85
CA ARG A 50 -17.82 1.71 -18.94
C ARG A 50 -18.22 0.25 -18.91
N VAL A 51 -18.27 -0.39 -17.72
CA VAL A 51 -18.79 -1.77 -17.59
C VAL A 51 -20.20 -1.88 -18.12
N LEU A 52 -21.10 -1.00 -17.71
CA LEU A 52 -22.50 -1.03 -18.17
C LEU A 52 -22.60 -0.81 -19.69
N TRP A 53 -21.76 0.06 -20.24
CA TRP A 53 -21.71 0.31 -21.68
C TRP A 53 -21.23 -0.94 -22.45
N LEU A 54 -20.19 -1.61 -21.94
CA LEU A 54 -19.72 -2.87 -22.52
C LEU A 54 -20.79 -3.95 -22.47
N LEU A 55 -21.46 -4.14 -21.33
CA LEU A 55 -22.53 -5.10 -21.16
C LEU A 55 -23.75 -4.80 -22.08
N ALA A 56 -24.09 -3.54 -22.27
CA ALA A 56 -25.22 -3.16 -23.11
C ALA A 56 -24.94 -3.32 -24.61
N ASN A 57 -23.71 -3.05 -25.05
CA ASN A 57 -23.37 -2.94 -26.46
C ASN A 57 -22.60 -4.13 -27.05
N HIS A 58 -22.05 -5.02 -26.20
CA HIS A 58 -21.26 -6.17 -26.64
C HIS A 58 -21.89 -7.47 -26.16
N PRO A 59 -22.55 -8.24 -27.04
CA PRO A 59 -23.25 -9.48 -26.67
C PRO A 59 -22.35 -10.59 -26.10
N ASP A 60 -21.07 -10.56 -26.43
CA ASP A 60 -20.06 -11.51 -25.95
C ASP A 60 -19.51 -11.16 -24.55
N VAL A 61 -19.94 -10.04 -23.96
CA VAL A 61 -19.55 -9.60 -22.60
C VAL A 61 -20.71 -9.86 -21.64
N THR A 62 -20.49 -10.71 -20.65
CA THR A 62 -21.41 -10.97 -19.52
C THR A 62 -20.80 -10.41 -18.22
N PRO A 63 -21.59 -10.23 -17.16
CA PRO A 63 -21.04 -9.80 -15.87
C PRO A 63 -19.90 -10.69 -15.38
N ALA A 64 -20.03 -12.03 -15.45
CA ALA A 64 -18.98 -12.96 -15.04
C ALA A 64 -17.70 -12.83 -15.87
N SER A 65 -17.79 -12.30 -17.10
CA SER A 65 -16.61 -12.04 -17.94
C SER A 65 -15.93 -10.69 -17.68
N ILE A 66 -16.38 -9.95 -16.66
CA ILE A 66 -15.74 -8.71 -16.19
C ILE A 66 -14.84 -9.02 -15.00
N LEU A 67 -13.57 -8.68 -15.11
CA LEU A 67 -12.60 -8.71 -14.00
C LEU A 67 -12.29 -7.30 -13.52
N GLY A 68 -12.59 -6.99 -12.27
CA GLY A 68 -12.19 -5.74 -11.60
C GLY A 68 -11.09 -6.01 -10.59
N LEU A 69 -9.91 -5.40 -10.78
CA LEU A 69 -8.81 -5.50 -9.83
C LEU A 69 -8.55 -4.17 -9.14
N THR A 70 -8.35 -4.23 -7.83
CA THR A 70 -8.06 -3.06 -7.00
C THR A 70 -7.07 -3.40 -5.89
N PHE A 71 -6.59 -2.38 -5.17
CA PHE A 71 -5.49 -2.54 -4.21
C PHE A 71 -5.91 -3.15 -2.87
N THR A 72 -7.15 -2.89 -2.39
CA THR A 72 -7.60 -3.37 -1.08
C THR A 72 -8.86 -4.23 -1.17
N ARG A 73 -9.02 -5.18 -0.23
CA ARG A 73 -10.24 -6.00 -0.12
C ARG A 73 -11.50 -5.17 0.04
N LYS A 74 -11.41 -4.07 0.80
CA LYS A 74 -12.53 -3.15 0.98
C LYS A 74 -12.91 -2.49 -0.34
N ALA A 75 -11.94 -1.97 -1.10
CA ALA A 75 -12.20 -1.36 -2.41
C ALA A 75 -12.74 -2.39 -3.42
N ALA A 76 -12.27 -3.64 -3.40
CA ALA A 76 -12.81 -4.71 -4.23
C ALA A 76 -14.28 -5.00 -3.91
N GLY A 77 -14.63 -5.06 -2.62
CA GLY A 77 -16.02 -5.20 -2.17
C GLY A 77 -16.90 -4.03 -2.61
N GLU A 78 -16.46 -2.79 -2.38
CA GLU A 78 -17.19 -1.58 -2.77
C GLU A 78 -17.38 -1.47 -4.29
N LEU A 79 -16.39 -1.86 -5.09
CA LEU A 79 -16.50 -1.91 -6.54
C LEU A 79 -17.52 -2.97 -6.96
N GLY A 80 -17.45 -4.18 -6.39
CA GLY A 80 -18.38 -5.28 -6.66
C GLY A 80 -19.82 -4.91 -6.32
N ASP A 81 -20.07 -4.35 -5.14
CA ASP A 81 -21.42 -3.92 -4.72
C ASP A 81 -21.99 -2.87 -5.66
N ARG A 82 -21.18 -1.89 -6.04
CA ARG A 82 -21.57 -0.83 -6.98
C ARG A 82 -21.89 -1.38 -8.36
N LEU A 83 -21.07 -2.30 -8.88
CA LEU A 83 -21.32 -2.93 -10.18
C LEU A 83 -22.59 -3.76 -10.14
N ARG A 84 -22.81 -4.59 -9.11
CA ARG A 84 -24.03 -5.38 -8.94
C ARG A 84 -25.28 -4.52 -8.89
N GLU A 85 -25.28 -3.45 -8.11
CA GLU A 85 -26.41 -2.53 -8.03
C GLU A 85 -26.77 -1.94 -9.41
N ARG A 86 -25.75 -1.48 -10.14
CA ARG A 86 -25.96 -0.85 -11.45
C ARG A 86 -26.34 -1.82 -12.54
N ILE A 87 -25.79 -3.02 -12.53
CA ILE A 87 -26.19 -4.09 -13.45
C ILE A 87 -27.66 -4.45 -13.23
N ARG A 88 -28.11 -4.53 -11.97
CA ARG A 88 -29.54 -4.74 -11.67
C ARG A 88 -30.43 -3.61 -12.18
N LEU A 89 -30.00 -2.35 -12.09
CA LEU A 89 -30.75 -1.23 -12.66
C LEU A 89 -30.82 -1.36 -14.18
N LEU A 90 -29.69 -1.65 -14.85
CA LEU A 90 -29.64 -1.84 -16.30
C LEU A 90 -30.53 -3.01 -16.75
N SER A 91 -30.53 -4.13 -16.02
CA SER A 91 -31.37 -5.31 -16.30
C SER A 91 -32.86 -5.01 -16.19
N ARG A 92 -33.27 -4.16 -15.23
CA ARG A 92 -34.68 -3.74 -15.06
C ARG A 92 -35.17 -2.86 -16.20
N GLU A 93 -34.34 -1.93 -16.64
CA GLU A 93 -34.71 -0.98 -17.70
C GLU A 93 -34.54 -1.59 -19.11
N LEU A 94 -33.76 -2.66 -19.24
CA LEU A 94 -33.50 -3.39 -20.48
C LEU A 94 -33.84 -4.88 -20.31
N PRO A 95 -35.13 -5.27 -20.23
CA PRO A 95 -35.54 -6.66 -19.97
C PRO A 95 -34.99 -7.68 -20.98
N GLN A 96 -34.72 -7.25 -22.22
CA GLN A 96 -34.12 -8.08 -23.26
C GLN A 96 -32.68 -8.53 -22.95
N LEU A 97 -32.03 -7.91 -21.94
CA LEU A 97 -30.69 -8.26 -21.49
C LEU A 97 -30.70 -9.04 -20.15
N SER A 98 -31.87 -9.21 -19.53
CA SER A 98 -31.98 -9.72 -18.15
C SER A 98 -31.32 -11.09 -17.95
N GLU A 99 -31.58 -12.05 -18.85
CA GLU A 99 -30.97 -13.38 -18.77
C GLU A 99 -29.43 -13.35 -18.85
N ARG A 100 -28.88 -12.44 -19.66
CA ARG A 100 -27.45 -12.28 -19.82
C ARG A 100 -26.78 -11.54 -18.66
N LEU A 101 -27.55 -10.74 -17.92
CA LEU A 101 -27.09 -9.90 -16.82
C LEU A 101 -27.35 -10.53 -15.43
N ASP A 102 -27.71 -11.80 -15.35
CA ASP A 102 -28.06 -12.47 -14.09
C ASP A 102 -26.83 -12.97 -13.29
N GLU A 103 -25.65 -12.85 -13.85
CA GLU A 103 -24.39 -13.21 -13.18
C GLU A 103 -23.74 -12.01 -12.49
N ASP A 104 -22.84 -12.27 -11.54
CA ASP A 104 -22.07 -11.23 -10.85
C ASP A 104 -20.69 -11.01 -11.49
N PRO A 105 -20.18 -9.77 -11.50
CA PRO A 105 -18.82 -9.48 -11.93
C PRO A 105 -17.81 -9.99 -10.91
N VAL A 106 -16.62 -10.39 -11.38
CA VAL A 106 -15.50 -10.82 -10.55
C VAL A 106 -14.71 -9.60 -10.11
N THR A 107 -14.68 -9.31 -8.81
CA THR A 107 -13.90 -8.20 -8.24
C THR A 107 -12.97 -8.72 -7.15
N LEU A 108 -11.66 -8.52 -7.33
CA LEU A 108 -10.62 -9.05 -6.47
C LEU A 108 -9.53 -8.00 -6.21
N THR A 109 -8.68 -8.28 -5.22
CA THR A 109 -7.39 -7.57 -5.15
C THR A 109 -6.40 -8.17 -6.14
N TYR A 110 -5.36 -7.44 -6.52
CA TYR A 110 -4.27 -7.97 -7.36
C TYR A 110 -3.68 -9.26 -6.79
N ASN A 111 -3.46 -9.30 -5.48
CA ASN A 111 -2.91 -10.48 -4.81
C ASN A 111 -3.91 -11.64 -4.75
N SER A 112 -5.21 -11.38 -4.50
CA SER A 112 -6.22 -12.44 -4.51
C SER A 112 -6.42 -13.04 -5.90
N PHE A 113 -6.21 -12.26 -6.95
CA PHE A 113 -6.20 -12.78 -8.32
C PHE A 113 -4.99 -13.67 -8.59
N ALA A 114 -3.80 -13.28 -8.13
CA ALA A 114 -2.59 -14.12 -8.21
C ALA A 114 -2.75 -15.41 -7.40
N GLU A 115 -3.29 -15.34 -6.19
CA GLU A 115 -3.62 -16.50 -5.34
C GLU A 115 -4.55 -17.47 -6.07
N ARG A 116 -5.62 -16.98 -6.70
CA ARG A 116 -6.53 -17.80 -7.51
C ARG A 116 -5.77 -18.55 -8.61
N ILE A 117 -4.91 -17.87 -9.37
CA ILE A 117 -4.12 -18.49 -10.43
C ILE A 117 -3.22 -19.60 -9.88
N VAL A 118 -2.55 -19.35 -8.74
CA VAL A 118 -1.66 -20.34 -8.12
C VAL A 118 -2.44 -21.54 -7.59
N SER A 119 -3.56 -21.31 -6.90
CA SER A 119 -4.39 -22.38 -6.34
C SER A 119 -5.01 -23.26 -7.41
N GLU A 120 -5.50 -22.69 -8.52
CA GLU A 120 -6.15 -23.43 -9.60
C GLU A 120 -5.15 -24.11 -10.54
N HIS A 121 -3.94 -23.55 -10.70
CA HIS A 121 -3.03 -23.97 -11.76
C HIS A 121 -1.60 -24.30 -11.30
N GLY A 122 -1.28 -24.14 -10.01
CA GLY A 122 0.07 -24.35 -9.46
C GLY A 122 0.64 -25.75 -9.72
N MET A 123 -0.20 -26.78 -9.69
CA MET A 123 0.20 -28.15 -10.00
C MET A 123 0.86 -28.30 -11.38
N ARG A 124 0.51 -27.45 -12.35
CA ARG A 124 1.08 -27.49 -13.71
C ARG A 124 2.56 -27.09 -13.77
N ILE A 125 3.03 -26.42 -12.73
CA ILE A 125 4.45 -26.04 -12.57
C ILE A 125 5.09 -26.67 -11.33
N GLY A 126 4.45 -27.71 -10.74
CA GLY A 126 4.96 -28.48 -9.61
C GLY A 126 4.78 -27.82 -8.24
N ILE A 127 3.81 -26.91 -8.10
CA ILE A 127 3.43 -26.31 -6.80
C ILE A 127 2.27 -27.10 -6.22
N ASP A 128 2.42 -27.50 -4.96
CA ASP A 128 1.37 -28.18 -4.20
C ASP A 128 0.22 -27.20 -3.95
N PRO A 129 -1.04 -27.55 -4.24
CA PRO A 129 -2.19 -26.70 -3.95
C PRO A 129 -2.44 -26.51 -2.44
N ASP A 130 -1.95 -27.40 -1.60
CA ASP A 130 -2.10 -27.36 -0.14
C ASP A 130 -1.05 -26.48 0.55
N PHE A 131 -0.50 -25.50 -0.15
CA PHE A 131 0.42 -24.53 0.47
C PHE A 131 -0.25 -23.71 1.59
N SER A 132 0.54 -23.34 2.58
CA SER A 132 0.10 -22.46 3.67
C SER A 132 0.63 -21.06 3.50
N MET A 133 -0.20 -20.06 3.86
CA MET A 133 0.23 -18.66 3.83
C MET A 133 1.13 -18.34 5.01
N LEU A 134 2.32 -17.84 4.70
CA LEU A 134 3.27 -17.36 5.71
C LEU A 134 2.86 -15.96 6.20
N SER A 135 2.54 -15.84 7.48
CA SER A 135 2.24 -14.56 8.11
C SER A 135 3.51 -13.72 8.28
N GLU A 136 3.36 -12.40 8.48
CA GLU A 136 4.49 -11.51 8.79
C GLU A 136 5.25 -11.97 10.05
N ALA A 137 4.54 -12.44 11.08
CA ALA A 137 5.15 -12.99 12.28
C ALA A 137 5.94 -14.26 11.99
N GLY A 138 5.38 -15.17 11.18
CA GLY A 138 6.08 -16.39 10.77
C GLY A 138 7.30 -16.09 9.89
N ALA A 139 7.23 -15.07 9.04
CA ALA A 139 8.37 -14.62 8.25
C ALA A 139 9.50 -14.05 9.12
N LEU A 140 9.14 -13.25 10.13
CA LEU A 140 10.07 -12.73 11.12
C LEU A 140 10.74 -13.86 11.90
N ASP A 141 9.97 -14.82 12.42
CA ASP A 141 10.49 -15.97 13.18
C ASP A 141 11.44 -16.81 12.32
N LEU A 142 11.01 -17.19 11.12
CA LEU A 142 11.84 -17.98 10.19
C LEU A 142 13.15 -17.27 9.83
N MET A 143 13.10 -15.96 9.57
CA MET A 143 14.30 -15.20 9.24
C MET A 143 15.20 -14.99 10.49
N THR A 144 14.62 -14.82 11.67
CA THR A 144 15.37 -14.73 12.93
C THR A 144 16.19 -16.00 13.14
N GLN A 145 15.59 -17.19 13.00
CA GLN A 145 16.30 -18.47 13.10
C GLN A 145 17.45 -18.61 12.08
N ILE A 146 17.28 -18.03 10.88
CA ILE A 146 18.32 -18.05 9.85
C ILE A 146 19.47 -17.12 10.23
N VAL A 147 19.17 -15.91 10.68
CA VAL A 147 20.18 -14.90 11.08
C VAL A 147 20.97 -15.36 12.31
N GLU A 148 20.29 -15.91 13.33
CA GLU A 148 20.95 -16.44 14.54
C GLU A 148 21.90 -17.61 14.25
N ALA A 149 21.57 -18.43 13.25
CA ALA A 149 22.41 -19.54 12.79
C ALA A 149 23.45 -19.14 11.73
N TRP A 150 23.50 -17.86 11.33
CA TRP A 150 24.39 -17.41 10.27
C TRP A 150 25.85 -17.36 10.74
N PRO A 151 26.81 -17.90 9.96
CA PRO A 151 28.19 -18.10 10.44
C PRO A 151 29.04 -16.82 10.54
N THR A 152 28.57 -15.72 9.95
CA THR A 152 29.31 -14.44 9.91
C THR A 152 28.39 -13.29 10.33
N ASP A 153 28.95 -12.23 10.91
CA ASP A 153 28.22 -11.00 11.13
C ASP A 153 27.75 -10.40 9.81
N LEU A 154 26.48 -10.02 9.77
CA LEU A 154 25.82 -9.45 8.59
C LEU A 154 25.83 -7.93 8.59
N ASP A 155 25.80 -7.30 9.77
CA ASP A 155 25.88 -5.85 9.95
C ASP A 155 26.12 -5.50 11.43
N ASP A 156 27.34 -5.07 11.76
CA ASP A 156 27.75 -4.74 13.14
C ASP A 156 27.07 -3.48 13.69
N ASP A 157 26.49 -2.64 12.83
CA ASP A 157 25.86 -1.39 13.23
C ASP A 157 24.38 -1.58 13.65
N LEU A 158 23.81 -2.77 13.46
CA LEU A 158 22.40 -3.04 13.71
C LEU A 158 22.18 -4.08 14.81
N SER A 159 21.04 -3.93 15.51
CA SER A 159 20.53 -5.03 16.34
C SER A 159 20.11 -6.22 15.46
N PRO A 160 20.14 -7.46 15.98
CA PRO A 160 19.68 -8.64 15.23
C PRO A 160 18.27 -8.47 14.62
N ALA A 161 17.34 -7.90 15.37
CA ALA A 161 15.99 -7.58 14.86
C ALA A 161 16.01 -6.56 13.72
N GLY A 162 16.94 -5.60 13.75
CA GLY A 162 17.15 -4.64 12.66
C GLY A 162 17.69 -5.30 11.40
N VAL A 163 18.61 -6.25 11.54
CA VAL A 163 19.15 -7.06 10.43
C VAL A 163 18.03 -7.90 9.80
N VAL A 164 17.27 -8.63 10.61
CA VAL A 164 16.11 -9.45 10.16
C VAL A 164 15.14 -8.62 9.36
N GLY A 165 14.74 -7.45 9.89
CA GLY A 165 13.81 -6.54 9.20
C GLY A 165 14.33 -6.07 7.84
N ARG A 166 15.63 -5.73 7.73
CA ARG A 166 16.24 -5.30 6.47
C ARG A 166 16.36 -6.43 5.45
N ILE A 167 16.68 -7.64 5.88
CA ILE A 167 16.76 -8.81 5.00
C ILE A 167 15.39 -9.14 4.42
N LEU A 168 14.33 -9.17 5.27
CA LEU A 168 12.96 -9.40 4.81
C LEU A 168 12.48 -8.31 3.86
N HIS A 169 12.82 -7.05 4.15
CA HIS A 169 12.51 -5.94 3.23
C HIS A 169 13.18 -6.13 1.88
N LEU A 170 14.48 -6.44 1.83
CA LEU A 170 15.20 -6.70 0.59
C LEU A 170 14.63 -7.91 -0.16
N ALA A 171 14.26 -8.98 0.55
CA ALA A 171 13.62 -10.15 -0.07
C ALA A 171 12.29 -9.77 -0.76
N GLY A 172 11.49 -8.92 -0.10
CA GLY A 172 10.26 -8.37 -0.69
C GLY A 172 10.53 -7.52 -1.91
N GLU A 173 11.50 -6.59 -1.85
CA GLU A 173 11.87 -5.75 -3.00
C GLU A 173 12.35 -6.58 -4.20
N ILE A 174 13.19 -7.59 -3.98
CA ILE A 174 13.66 -8.51 -5.04
C ILE A 174 12.46 -9.15 -5.75
N ALA A 175 11.51 -9.68 -4.99
CA ALA A 175 10.32 -10.34 -5.53
C ALA A 175 9.37 -9.36 -6.23
N GLU A 176 9.07 -8.19 -5.63
CA GLU A 176 8.17 -7.17 -6.18
C GLU A 176 8.71 -6.53 -7.47
N HIS A 177 10.03 -6.52 -7.64
CA HIS A 177 10.68 -6.09 -8.87
C HIS A 177 10.90 -7.23 -9.90
N GLY A 178 10.44 -8.45 -9.60
CA GLY A 178 10.54 -9.60 -10.51
C GLY A 178 11.96 -10.16 -10.65
N TYR A 179 12.87 -9.84 -9.74
CA TYR A 179 14.21 -10.40 -9.73
C TYR A 179 14.25 -11.77 -9.04
N THR A 180 15.14 -12.64 -9.51
CA THR A 180 15.63 -13.78 -8.73
C THR A 180 16.79 -13.32 -7.84
N VAL A 181 17.13 -14.08 -6.80
CA VAL A 181 18.29 -13.74 -5.95
C VAL A 181 19.58 -13.69 -6.79
N GLU A 182 19.71 -14.58 -7.78
CA GLU A 182 20.86 -14.60 -8.69
C GLU A 182 20.90 -13.33 -9.57
N SER A 183 19.80 -12.92 -10.18
CA SER A 183 19.77 -11.70 -11.00
C SER A 183 19.96 -10.43 -10.15
N ALA A 184 19.47 -10.42 -8.91
CA ALA A 184 19.72 -9.35 -7.95
C ALA A 184 21.21 -9.27 -7.58
N ARG A 185 21.86 -10.43 -7.37
CA ARG A 185 23.32 -10.51 -7.13
C ARG A 185 24.10 -9.89 -8.27
N GLN A 186 23.82 -10.29 -9.52
CA GLN A 186 24.49 -9.76 -10.70
C GLN A 186 24.30 -8.25 -10.85
N ALA A 187 23.10 -7.72 -10.56
CA ALA A 187 22.81 -6.30 -10.60
C ALA A 187 23.59 -5.53 -9.51
N LEU A 188 23.60 -6.02 -8.27
CA LEU A 188 24.33 -5.39 -7.17
C LEU A 188 25.85 -5.43 -7.36
N GLU A 189 26.40 -6.54 -7.86
CA GLU A 189 27.82 -6.64 -8.21
C GLU A 189 28.18 -5.72 -9.38
N GLY A 190 27.28 -5.60 -10.39
CA GLY A 190 27.43 -4.63 -11.47
C GLY A 190 27.51 -3.20 -10.95
N PHE A 191 26.57 -2.82 -10.11
CA PHE A 191 26.54 -1.51 -9.46
C PHE A 191 27.78 -1.28 -8.57
N GLY A 192 28.26 -2.30 -7.85
CA GLY A 192 29.49 -2.22 -7.07
C GLY A 192 30.69 -1.86 -7.92
N ARG A 193 30.86 -2.47 -9.11
CA ARG A 193 31.92 -2.11 -10.06
C ARG A 193 31.84 -0.67 -10.57
N GLU A 194 30.62 -0.16 -10.79
CA GLU A 194 30.43 1.25 -11.16
C GLU A 194 30.82 2.19 -10.02
N LEU A 195 30.47 1.85 -8.78
CA LEU A 195 30.86 2.62 -7.59
C LEU A 195 32.37 2.64 -7.38
N GLU A 196 33.08 1.53 -7.67
CA GLU A 196 34.57 1.48 -7.63
C GLU A 196 35.20 2.49 -8.60
N ILE A 197 34.61 2.70 -9.78
CA ILE A 197 35.07 3.69 -10.76
C ILE A 197 34.90 5.12 -10.24
N VAL A 198 33.81 5.39 -9.55
CA VAL A 198 33.53 6.70 -8.92
C VAL A 198 34.49 6.94 -7.74
N GLY A 199 34.89 5.85 -7.06
CA GLY A 199 35.76 5.87 -5.89
C GLY A 199 35.12 6.53 -4.67
N ASP A 200 35.87 6.52 -3.57
CA ASP A 200 35.41 7.09 -2.27
C ASP A 200 35.58 8.63 -2.24
N SER A 201 35.23 9.31 -3.32
CA SER A 201 35.48 10.74 -3.52
C SER A 201 34.73 11.65 -2.54
N ASN A 202 33.61 11.17 -1.96
CA ASN A 202 32.83 11.88 -0.96
C ASN A 202 32.08 10.90 -0.04
N GLU A 203 31.48 11.43 1.05
CA GLU A 203 30.74 10.66 2.04
C GLU A 203 29.57 9.88 1.41
N ALA A 204 28.81 10.49 0.51
CA ALA A 204 27.69 9.84 -0.16
C ALA A 204 28.10 8.63 -1.01
N ALA A 205 29.25 8.69 -1.68
CA ALA A 205 29.77 7.56 -2.45
C ALA A 205 30.17 6.39 -1.55
N ARG A 206 30.81 6.68 -0.40
CA ARG A 206 31.16 5.66 0.60
C ARG A 206 29.91 5.00 1.20
N ASP A 207 28.90 5.80 1.55
CA ASP A 207 27.64 5.30 2.09
C ASP A 207 26.92 4.38 1.10
N LEU A 208 26.90 4.76 -0.19
CA LEU A 208 26.33 3.92 -1.25
C LEU A 208 27.11 2.61 -1.42
N HIS A 209 28.44 2.66 -1.39
CA HIS A 209 29.26 1.47 -1.49
C HIS A 209 29.01 0.51 -0.31
N GLN A 210 28.99 1.03 0.92
CA GLN A 210 28.70 0.24 2.11
C GLN A 210 27.29 -0.35 2.07
N ALA A 211 26.29 0.43 1.68
CA ALA A 211 24.92 -0.05 1.53
C ALA A 211 24.79 -1.17 0.48
N ASN A 212 25.54 -1.06 -0.62
CA ASN A 212 25.57 -2.09 -1.66
C ASN A 212 26.20 -3.39 -1.16
N GLN A 213 27.33 -3.31 -0.44
CA GLN A 213 27.99 -4.48 0.14
C GLN A 213 27.08 -5.20 1.16
N ARG A 214 26.38 -4.46 2.01
CA ARG A 214 25.39 -5.01 2.94
C ARG A 214 24.27 -5.77 2.20
N ARG A 215 23.73 -5.19 1.12
CA ARG A 215 22.70 -5.87 0.31
C ARG A 215 23.22 -7.17 -0.29
N ILE A 216 24.44 -7.21 -0.79
CA ILE A 216 25.08 -8.43 -1.31
C ILE A 216 25.20 -9.48 -0.20
N ALA A 217 25.63 -9.10 1.01
CA ALA A 217 25.73 -10.02 2.15
C ALA A 217 24.37 -10.61 2.55
N PHE A 218 23.29 -9.84 2.44
CA PHE A 218 21.95 -10.29 2.77
C PHE A 218 21.36 -11.31 1.77
N LEU A 219 21.91 -11.44 0.58
CA LEU A 219 21.40 -12.38 -0.43
C LEU A 219 21.52 -13.85 0.01
N GLY A 220 22.60 -14.20 0.75
CA GLY A 220 22.77 -15.55 1.28
C GLY A 220 21.62 -15.98 2.23
N PRO A 221 21.32 -15.23 3.30
CA PRO A 221 20.15 -15.47 4.15
C PRO A 221 18.83 -15.53 3.36
N ILE A 222 18.63 -14.68 2.34
CA ILE A 222 17.43 -14.71 1.49
C ILE A 222 17.32 -16.02 0.71
N GLU A 223 18.42 -16.54 0.18
CA GLU A 223 18.43 -17.85 -0.50
C GLU A 223 17.99 -18.99 0.43
N VAL A 224 18.52 -19.00 1.67
CA VAL A 224 18.14 -19.98 2.69
C VAL A 224 16.67 -19.83 3.06
N TYR A 225 16.18 -18.59 3.24
CA TYR A 225 14.78 -18.30 3.54
C TYR A 225 13.85 -18.82 2.44
N GLN A 226 14.14 -18.52 1.19
CA GLN A 226 13.34 -19.02 0.06
C GLN A 226 13.38 -20.54 -0.05
N LYS A 227 14.53 -21.17 0.24
CA LYS A 227 14.65 -22.63 0.27
C LYS A 227 13.79 -23.24 1.36
N ARG A 228 13.87 -22.74 2.60
CA ARG A 228 13.06 -23.24 3.74
C ARG A 228 11.56 -23.06 3.50
N LYS A 229 11.12 -21.92 2.95
CA LYS A 229 9.72 -21.73 2.57
C LYS A 229 9.23 -22.84 1.64
N ARG A 230 9.99 -23.15 0.58
CA ARG A 230 9.63 -24.23 -0.36
C ARG A 230 9.59 -25.61 0.31
N GLU A 231 10.56 -25.92 1.16
CA GLU A 231 10.62 -27.19 1.90
C GLU A 231 9.45 -27.38 2.86
N MET A 232 8.93 -26.28 3.41
CA MET A 232 7.81 -26.26 4.35
C MET A 232 6.44 -26.07 3.68
N GLY A 233 6.38 -25.93 2.35
CA GLY A 233 5.13 -25.62 1.63
C GLY A 233 4.52 -24.26 1.98
N LEU A 234 5.38 -23.26 2.28
CA LEU A 234 4.95 -21.93 2.68
C LEU A 234 5.10 -20.94 1.51
N LEU A 235 4.08 -20.09 1.31
CA LEU A 235 4.12 -18.98 0.37
C LEU A 235 3.76 -17.67 1.07
N ASP A 236 4.47 -16.60 0.77
CA ASP A 236 4.05 -15.25 1.10
C ASP A 236 3.34 -14.58 -0.10
N PHE A 237 2.89 -13.33 0.08
CA PHE A 237 2.16 -12.60 -0.97
C PHE A 237 3.01 -12.34 -2.22
N SER A 238 4.30 -12.12 -2.06
CA SER A 238 5.20 -11.88 -3.19
C SER A 238 5.45 -13.18 -3.97
N ASP A 239 5.57 -14.34 -3.27
CA ASP A 239 5.67 -15.64 -3.92
C ASP A 239 4.45 -15.93 -4.82
N GLN A 240 3.24 -15.60 -4.36
CA GLN A 240 2.02 -15.81 -5.15
C GLN A 240 2.08 -15.04 -6.48
N LEU A 241 2.54 -13.79 -6.47
CA LEU A 241 2.69 -12.99 -7.69
C LEU A 241 3.74 -13.56 -8.64
N VAL A 242 4.90 -13.95 -8.11
CA VAL A 242 5.99 -14.56 -8.89
C VAL A 242 5.52 -15.87 -9.51
N LEU A 243 4.85 -16.73 -8.75
CA LEU A 243 4.35 -18.01 -9.23
C LEU A 243 3.21 -17.86 -10.24
N ALA A 244 2.26 -16.95 -10.00
CA ALA A 244 1.21 -16.63 -10.96
C ALA A 244 1.79 -16.15 -12.30
N THR A 245 2.79 -15.25 -12.25
CA THR A 245 3.49 -14.77 -13.45
C THR A 245 4.18 -15.90 -14.19
N ARG A 246 4.84 -16.81 -13.45
CA ARG A 246 5.48 -17.98 -14.00
C ARG A 246 4.47 -18.93 -14.67
N ILE A 247 3.33 -19.23 -14.03
CA ILE A 247 2.26 -20.08 -14.59
C ILE A 247 1.77 -19.50 -15.92
N VAL A 248 1.44 -18.21 -15.94
CA VAL A 248 0.92 -17.55 -17.15
C VAL A 248 1.94 -17.55 -18.29
N ARG A 249 3.23 -17.45 -17.96
CA ARG A 249 4.32 -17.48 -18.95
C ARG A 249 4.60 -18.89 -19.47
N GLU A 250 4.73 -19.89 -18.59
CA GLU A 250 5.13 -21.24 -18.92
C GLU A 250 3.96 -22.14 -19.41
N VAL A 251 2.70 -21.79 -19.11
CA VAL A 251 1.52 -22.59 -19.45
C VAL A 251 0.56 -21.81 -20.35
N PRO A 252 0.76 -21.79 -21.68
CA PRO A 252 -0.06 -21.01 -22.62
C PRO A 252 -1.55 -21.32 -22.58
N SER A 253 -1.95 -22.55 -22.22
CA SER A 253 -3.35 -22.94 -22.09
C SER A 253 -4.06 -22.23 -20.92
N VAL A 254 -3.36 -21.97 -19.82
CA VAL A 254 -3.90 -21.17 -18.69
C VAL A 254 -4.12 -19.73 -19.13
N ARG A 255 -3.14 -19.13 -19.79
CA ARG A 255 -3.28 -17.78 -20.34
C ARG A 255 -4.45 -17.68 -21.30
N ALA A 256 -4.63 -18.64 -22.21
CA ALA A 256 -5.74 -18.65 -23.15
C ALA A 256 -7.09 -18.78 -22.43
N ALA A 257 -7.21 -19.67 -21.45
CA ALA A 257 -8.44 -19.88 -20.68
C ALA A 257 -8.84 -18.61 -19.89
N LEU A 258 -7.91 -17.98 -19.19
CA LEU A 258 -8.18 -16.76 -18.43
C LEU A 258 -8.55 -15.57 -19.34
N ARG A 259 -7.97 -15.47 -20.54
CA ARG A 259 -8.37 -14.46 -21.53
C ARG A 259 -9.75 -14.73 -22.14
N GLU A 260 -10.14 -15.98 -22.21
CA GLU A 260 -11.48 -16.36 -22.64
C GLU A 260 -12.53 -16.12 -21.56
N GLU A 261 -12.19 -16.41 -20.29
CA GLU A 261 -13.02 -16.16 -19.12
C GLU A 261 -13.26 -14.64 -18.96
N PHE A 262 -12.22 -13.82 -19.00
CA PHE A 262 -12.30 -12.38 -18.77
C PHE A 262 -12.22 -11.58 -20.07
N ARG A 263 -13.38 -11.19 -20.61
CA ARG A 263 -13.50 -10.39 -21.85
C ARG A 263 -13.19 -8.92 -21.68
N ALA A 264 -13.29 -8.39 -20.46
CA ALA A 264 -12.90 -7.02 -20.13
C ALA A 264 -12.30 -6.96 -18.72
N VAL A 265 -11.22 -6.21 -18.58
CA VAL A 265 -10.44 -6.09 -17.34
C VAL A 265 -10.36 -4.62 -16.94
N LEU A 266 -10.65 -4.35 -15.68
CA LEU A 266 -10.58 -3.03 -15.06
C LEU A 266 -9.49 -3.06 -13.98
N LEU A 267 -8.53 -2.14 -14.07
CA LEU A 267 -7.43 -1.99 -13.14
C LEU A 267 -7.59 -0.65 -12.42
N ASP A 268 -8.03 -0.68 -11.17
CA ASP A 268 -8.20 0.53 -10.35
C ASP A 268 -6.94 0.81 -9.52
N GLU A 269 -6.69 2.08 -9.21
CA GLU A 269 -5.50 2.59 -8.51
C GLU A 269 -4.19 2.05 -9.12
N PHE A 270 -4.13 2.04 -10.46
CA PHE A 270 -3.03 1.41 -11.19
C PHE A 270 -1.65 2.02 -10.93
N GLN A 271 -1.58 3.27 -10.43
CA GLN A 271 -0.33 3.92 -10.00
C GLN A 271 0.35 3.20 -8.82
N ASP A 272 -0.39 2.38 -8.06
CA ASP A 272 0.13 1.65 -6.91
C ASP A 272 0.57 0.21 -7.26
N THR A 273 0.55 -0.14 -8.55
CA THR A 273 0.89 -1.47 -9.06
C THR A 273 2.40 -1.70 -9.03
N SER A 274 2.84 -2.84 -8.48
CA SER A 274 4.25 -3.23 -8.48
C SER A 274 4.71 -3.75 -9.85
N VAL A 275 6.04 -3.84 -10.04
CA VAL A 275 6.62 -4.30 -11.30
C VAL A 275 6.18 -5.73 -11.63
N ILE A 276 6.14 -6.63 -10.64
CA ILE A 276 5.71 -8.03 -10.87
C ILE A 276 4.21 -8.13 -11.16
N GLN A 277 3.37 -7.29 -10.53
CA GLN A 277 1.95 -7.21 -10.85
C GLN A 277 1.73 -6.72 -12.28
N MET A 278 2.47 -5.68 -12.69
CA MET A 278 2.48 -5.20 -14.07
C MET A 278 2.87 -6.32 -15.05
N GLU A 279 3.91 -7.07 -14.73
CA GLU A 279 4.41 -8.16 -15.57
C GLU A 279 3.37 -9.30 -15.71
N LEU A 280 2.75 -9.71 -14.59
CA LEU A 280 1.66 -10.69 -14.59
C LEU A 280 0.53 -10.24 -15.52
N LEU A 281 0.03 -9.02 -15.32
CA LEU A 281 -1.13 -8.50 -16.02
C LEU A 281 -0.85 -8.24 -17.50
N SER A 282 0.31 -7.69 -17.86
CA SER A 282 0.67 -7.44 -19.24
C SER A 282 0.94 -8.74 -20.01
N THR A 283 1.57 -9.75 -19.36
CA THR A 283 1.75 -11.08 -19.93
C THR A 283 0.40 -11.75 -20.18
N LEU A 284 -0.54 -11.61 -19.25
CA LEU A 284 -1.86 -12.24 -19.34
C LEU A 284 -2.78 -11.50 -20.32
N PHE A 285 -2.86 -10.18 -20.23
CA PHE A 285 -3.86 -9.36 -20.89
C PHE A 285 -3.28 -8.35 -21.91
N GLY A 286 -2.05 -8.55 -22.39
CA GLY A 286 -1.54 -7.75 -23.51
C GLY A 286 -2.47 -7.80 -24.74
N ASP A 287 -2.69 -6.67 -25.40
CA ASP A 287 -3.64 -6.50 -26.53
C ASP A 287 -5.10 -6.91 -26.23
N HIS A 288 -5.48 -6.93 -24.96
CA HIS A 288 -6.83 -7.25 -24.52
C HIS A 288 -7.63 -6.00 -24.14
N ALA A 289 -8.93 -6.15 -23.90
CA ALA A 289 -9.79 -5.05 -23.45
C ALA A 289 -9.50 -4.68 -21.98
N VAL A 290 -8.35 -4.06 -21.73
CA VAL A 290 -7.91 -3.61 -20.40
C VAL A 290 -8.14 -2.10 -20.27
N THR A 291 -8.76 -1.68 -19.18
CA THR A 291 -8.89 -0.28 -18.79
C THR A 291 -8.20 -0.05 -17.46
N ALA A 292 -7.05 0.60 -17.47
CA ALA A 292 -6.33 1.00 -16.27
C ALA A 292 -6.68 2.45 -15.91
N VAL A 293 -6.94 2.70 -14.64
CA VAL A 293 -7.25 4.02 -14.10
C VAL A 293 -6.33 4.33 -12.94
N GLY A 294 -5.73 5.52 -12.95
CA GLY A 294 -4.82 5.93 -11.89
C GLY A 294 -4.56 7.43 -11.86
N ASP A 295 -3.93 7.89 -10.78
CA ASP A 295 -3.47 9.27 -10.60
C ASP A 295 -1.99 9.26 -10.23
N PRO A 296 -1.08 9.72 -11.09
CA PRO A 296 0.35 9.75 -10.80
C PRO A 296 0.70 10.51 -9.51
N ASN A 297 -0.09 11.54 -9.17
CA ASN A 297 0.11 12.34 -7.95
C ASN A 297 -0.35 11.61 -6.67
N GLN A 298 -1.01 10.46 -6.80
CA GLN A 298 -1.46 9.63 -5.68
C GLN A 298 -0.63 8.34 -5.50
N ALA A 299 0.47 8.18 -6.23
CA ALA A 299 1.39 7.04 -6.07
C ALA A 299 2.15 7.16 -4.73
N ILE A 300 1.65 6.50 -3.68
CA ILE A 300 2.19 6.57 -2.31
C ILE A 300 2.72 5.24 -1.77
N TYR A 301 2.70 4.19 -2.57
CA TYR A 301 3.12 2.84 -2.18
C TYR A 301 4.48 2.42 -2.78
N GLY A 302 5.36 3.38 -3.11
CA GLY A 302 6.71 3.10 -3.61
C GLY A 302 7.52 2.18 -2.68
N TRP A 303 7.30 2.26 -1.37
CA TRP A 303 7.90 1.39 -0.36
C TRP A 303 7.38 -0.07 -0.38
N ARG A 304 6.33 -0.36 -1.16
CA ARG A 304 5.79 -1.70 -1.46
C ARG A 304 6.09 -2.14 -2.89
N GLY A 305 7.14 -1.62 -3.52
CA GLY A 305 7.50 -1.99 -4.89
C GLY A 305 6.64 -1.36 -5.98
N ALA A 306 5.69 -0.45 -5.63
CA ALA A 306 4.96 0.31 -6.64
C ALA A 306 5.92 1.17 -7.46
N SER A 307 5.78 1.12 -8.78
CA SER A 307 6.62 1.91 -9.67
C SER A 307 5.90 3.18 -10.11
N ALA A 308 6.52 4.33 -9.88
CA ALA A 308 6.01 5.61 -10.39
C ALA A 308 5.85 5.61 -11.92
N SER A 309 6.60 4.77 -12.64
CA SER A 309 6.51 4.61 -14.09
C SER A 309 5.40 3.66 -14.56
N SER A 310 4.64 3.02 -13.67
CA SER A 310 3.61 2.05 -14.05
C SER A 310 2.57 2.63 -15.01
N LEU A 311 2.12 3.87 -14.78
CA LEU A 311 1.20 4.56 -15.68
C LEU A 311 1.87 4.96 -17.00
N GLU A 312 3.12 5.38 -16.96
CA GLU A 312 3.86 5.83 -18.16
C GLU A 312 4.14 4.68 -19.12
N THR A 313 4.49 3.51 -18.58
CA THR A 313 4.84 2.32 -19.37
C THR A 313 3.63 1.44 -19.69
N PHE A 314 2.39 1.83 -19.28
CA PHE A 314 1.21 1.01 -19.46
C PHE A 314 0.98 0.63 -20.94
N LEU A 315 0.90 1.61 -21.84
CA LEU A 315 0.67 1.32 -23.26
C LEU A 315 1.81 0.50 -23.87
N GLU A 316 3.05 0.81 -23.55
CA GLU A 316 4.23 0.08 -23.99
C GLU A 316 4.17 -1.40 -23.56
N ARG A 317 3.70 -1.69 -22.36
CA ARG A 317 3.60 -3.04 -21.81
C ARG A 317 2.37 -3.81 -22.28
N PHE A 318 1.22 -3.15 -22.41
CA PHE A 318 -0.05 -3.80 -22.76
C PHE A 318 -0.37 -3.79 -24.25
N GLN A 319 0.38 -3.03 -25.05
CA GLN A 319 0.19 -2.95 -26.48
C GLN A 319 1.39 -3.56 -27.20
N THR A 320 1.22 -4.78 -27.74
CA THR A 320 2.29 -5.49 -28.48
C THR A 320 2.16 -5.33 -29.99
N GLY A 321 1.03 -4.75 -30.45
CA GLY A 321 0.70 -4.47 -31.86
C GLY A 321 1.09 -3.06 -32.33
N ALA A 322 0.42 -2.57 -33.35
CA ALA A 322 0.70 -1.25 -33.92
C ALA A 322 0.41 -0.10 -32.92
N PRO A 323 1.25 0.95 -32.85
CA PRO A 323 1.16 2.04 -31.88
C PRO A 323 -0.16 2.83 -31.86
N GLU A 324 -0.96 2.74 -32.92
CA GLU A 324 -2.22 3.49 -33.06
C GLU A 324 -3.42 2.87 -32.31
N GLU A 325 -3.24 1.74 -31.64
CA GLU A 325 -4.34 0.96 -31.09
C GLU A 325 -4.69 1.26 -29.63
N GLY A 326 -3.74 1.67 -28.79
CA GLY A 326 -3.97 2.06 -27.41
C GLY A 326 -4.24 3.56 -27.26
N GLN A 327 -4.95 3.93 -26.19
CA GLN A 327 -5.29 5.32 -25.91
C GLN A 327 -4.94 5.71 -24.47
N THR A 328 -4.48 6.96 -24.31
CA THR A 328 -4.46 7.65 -23.02
C THR A 328 -5.54 8.74 -23.03
N LEU A 329 -6.46 8.65 -22.06
CA LEU A 329 -7.51 9.64 -21.85
C LEU A 329 -7.38 10.23 -20.44
N THR A 330 -7.90 11.44 -20.24
CA THR A 330 -7.82 12.16 -18.98
C THR A 330 -9.19 12.46 -18.40
N LEU A 331 -9.29 12.51 -17.07
CA LEU A 331 -10.44 13.01 -16.32
C LEU A 331 -9.98 14.16 -15.43
N SER A 332 -10.34 15.39 -15.77
CA SER A 332 -9.89 16.61 -15.10
C SER A 332 -10.94 17.25 -14.19
N THR A 333 -12.23 17.00 -14.42
CA THR A 333 -13.32 17.62 -13.65
C THR A 333 -13.44 17.00 -12.26
N ALA A 334 -13.07 17.75 -11.22
CA ALA A 334 -13.18 17.30 -9.82
C ALA A 334 -14.59 17.55 -9.26
N TRP A 335 -15.26 16.47 -8.88
CA TRP A 335 -16.62 16.51 -8.32
C TRP A 335 -16.65 16.67 -6.80
N ARG A 336 -15.54 16.37 -6.13
CA ARG A 336 -15.43 16.33 -4.68
C ARG A 336 -15.17 17.71 -4.08
N ASN A 337 -14.23 18.45 -4.63
CA ASN A 337 -13.66 19.64 -4.01
C ASN A 337 -14.18 20.94 -4.61
N ASP A 338 -14.22 22.00 -3.82
CA ASP A 338 -14.57 23.35 -4.25
C ASP A 338 -13.36 24.10 -4.82
N VAL A 339 -13.61 25.27 -5.43
CA VAL A 339 -12.66 26.00 -6.28
C VAL A 339 -11.33 26.29 -5.57
N SER A 340 -11.34 26.90 -4.39
CA SER A 340 -10.07 27.29 -3.69
C SER A 340 -9.22 26.09 -3.32
N ILE A 341 -9.84 24.94 -3.02
CA ILE A 341 -9.11 23.69 -2.71
C ILE A 341 -8.40 23.17 -3.96
N LEU A 342 -9.08 23.23 -5.12
CA LEU A 342 -8.50 22.82 -6.40
C LEU A 342 -7.38 23.78 -6.86
N GLU A 343 -7.55 25.09 -6.67
CA GLU A 343 -6.51 26.09 -6.92
C GLU A 343 -5.24 25.77 -6.11
N ALA A 344 -5.39 25.50 -4.80
CA ALA A 344 -4.29 25.13 -3.93
C ALA A 344 -3.64 23.80 -4.35
N ALA A 345 -4.44 22.77 -4.64
CA ALA A 345 -3.94 21.47 -5.09
C ALA A 345 -3.18 21.57 -6.43
N ASN A 346 -3.71 22.31 -7.40
CA ASN A 346 -3.05 22.54 -8.69
C ASN A 346 -1.71 23.28 -8.51
N ARG A 347 -1.64 24.26 -7.59
CA ARG A 347 -0.41 25.00 -7.29
C ARG A 347 0.65 24.11 -6.67
N VAL A 348 0.25 23.23 -5.74
CA VAL A 348 1.18 22.25 -5.11
C VAL A 348 1.68 21.22 -6.13
N ALA A 349 0.83 20.80 -7.08
CA ALA A 349 1.18 19.82 -8.10
C ALA A 349 1.94 20.43 -9.31
N GLU A 350 2.01 21.75 -9.45
CA GLU A 350 2.66 22.43 -10.58
C GLU A 350 4.13 22.02 -10.76
N PRO A 351 4.99 22.00 -9.70
CA PRO A 351 6.39 21.60 -9.84
C PRO A 351 6.56 20.14 -10.29
N LEU A 352 5.63 19.23 -9.90
CA LEU A 352 5.68 17.83 -10.33
C LEU A 352 5.46 17.68 -11.84
N ARG A 353 4.58 18.50 -12.42
CA ARG A 353 4.36 18.54 -13.86
C ARG A 353 5.56 19.11 -14.62
N GLU A 354 6.22 20.12 -14.08
CA GLU A 354 7.42 20.73 -14.68
C GLU A 354 8.62 19.77 -14.68
N VAL A 355 8.89 19.11 -13.56
CA VAL A 355 9.99 18.13 -13.43
C VAL A 355 9.76 16.95 -14.36
N ALA A 356 8.53 16.45 -14.43
CA ALA A 356 8.17 15.37 -15.33
C ALA A 356 8.43 15.75 -16.81
N SER A 357 8.07 16.95 -17.23
CA SER A 357 8.33 17.45 -18.59
C SER A 357 9.83 17.63 -18.91
N TYR A 358 10.64 17.97 -17.91
CA TYR A 358 12.09 18.10 -18.04
C TYR A 358 12.80 16.74 -18.17
N GLN A 359 12.40 15.75 -17.37
CA GLN A 359 12.99 14.40 -17.39
C GLN A 359 12.66 13.62 -18.66
N ALA A 360 11.51 13.84 -19.26
CA ALA A 360 11.08 13.18 -20.49
C ALA A 360 11.76 13.71 -21.77
N GLY A 361 12.61 14.75 -21.69
CA GLY A 361 13.45 15.21 -22.80
C GLY A 361 12.70 15.46 -24.12
N LYS A 362 11.66 16.27 -24.17
CA LYS A 362 10.80 16.59 -25.32
C LYS A 362 9.77 15.52 -25.77
N GLU A 363 9.83 14.30 -25.27
CA GLU A 363 8.72 13.36 -25.45
C GLU A 363 7.67 13.64 -24.37
N GLN A 364 6.43 13.85 -24.76
CA GLN A 364 5.32 14.02 -23.83
C GLN A 364 5.19 12.76 -22.97
N LEU A 365 5.23 12.93 -21.64
CA LEU A 365 4.88 11.84 -20.74
C LEU A 365 3.44 11.39 -21.01
N ASN A 366 3.27 10.11 -21.27
CA ASN A 366 1.96 9.54 -21.59
C ASN A 366 0.95 9.61 -20.44
N ALA A 367 1.41 9.88 -19.22
CA ALA A 367 0.63 9.77 -17.99
C ALA A 367 0.80 10.97 -17.03
N GLN A 368 0.70 12.20 -17.53
CA GLN A 368 0.77 13.38 -16.68
C GLN A 368 -0.59 13.69 -16.03
N SER A 369 -0.61 13.93 -14.70
CA SER A 369 -1.83 14.36 -13.99
C SER A 369 -2.40 15.65 -14.58
N PRO A 370 -3.71 15.68 -14.94
CA PRO A 370 -4.33 16.87 -15.48
C PRO A 370 -4.45 17.98 -14.45
N VAL A 371 -4.53 19.22 -14.91
CA VAL A 371 -4.97 20.35 -14.08
C VAL A 371 -6.43 20.14 -13.71
N LEU A 372 -6.72 20.13 -12.40
CA LEU A 372 -8.07 19.90 -11.91
C LEU A 372 -8.99 21.11 -12.18
N VAL A 373 -10.16 20.83 -12.73
CA VAL A 373 -11.20 21.81 -13.04
C VAL A 373 -12.39 21.60 -12.10
N PRO A 374 -12.97 22.64 -11.51
CA PRO A 374 -14.11 22.48 -10.63
C PRO A 374 -15.36 22.03 -11.39
N ARG A 375 -16.22 21.23 -10.71
CA ARG A 375 -17.55 20.88 -11.23
C ARG A 375 -18.40 22.13 -11.48
N PRO A 376 -19.37 22.08 -12.40
CA PRO A 376 -20.36 23.14 -12.54
C PRO A 376 -21.07 23.41 -11.20
N GLY A 377 -21.18 24.70 -10.82
CA GLY A 377 -21.81 25.10 -9.57
C GLY A 377 -20.99 24.82 -8.29
N ALA A 378 -19.69 24.54 -8.43
CA ALA A 378 -18.81 24.41 -7.27
C ALA A 378 -18.80 25.68 -6.41
N GLY A 379 -18.82 25.51 -5.08
CA GLY A 379 -18.64 26.60 -4.13
C GLY A 379 -17.21 27.14 -4.14
N ARG A 380 -16.98 28.25 -3.41
CA ARG A 380 -15.63 28.81 -3.28
C ARG A 380 -14.71 27.86 -2.48
N GLY A 381 -15.21 27.27 -1.40
CA GLY A 381 -14.40 26.51 -0.47
C GLY A 381 -13.47 27.40 0.38
N VAL A 382 -12.77 26.80 1.34
CA VAL A 382 -11.84 27.50 2.22
C VAL A 382 -10.52 26.73 2.30
N VAL A 383 -9.41 27.42 2.13
CA VAL A 383 -8.06 26.94 2.39
C VAL A 383 -7.39 27.91 3.36
N GLU A 384 -6.91 27.39 4.47
CA GLU A 384 -6.15 28.13 5.47
C GLU A 384 -4.75 27.52 5.59
N ILE A 385 -3.74 28.35 5.77
CA ILE A 385 -2.35 27.94 5.98
C ILE A 385 -1.87 28.53 7.28
N ALA A 386 -1.32 27.70 8.17
CA ALA A 386 -0.61 28.12 9.36
C ALA A 386 0.81 27.55 9.32
N TYR A 387 1.79 28.39 9.65
CA TYR A 387 3.20 27.98 9.70
C TYR A 387 3.82 28.45 11.03
N PRO A 388 3.42 27.84 12.16
CA PRO A 388 3.92 28.21 13.48
C PRO A 388 5.38 27.78 13.68
N ALA A 389 6.08 28.49 14.55
CA ALA A 389 7.47 28.18 14.88
C ALA A 389 7.61 27.03 15.87
N ALA A 390 6.62 26.83 16.75
CA ALA A 390 6.61 25.75 17.74
C ALA A 390 5.56 24.68 17.41
N TYR A 391 5.81 23.46 17.83
CA TYR A 391 4.91 22.33 17.58
C TYR A 391 3.60 22.46 18.38
N GLU A 392 3.66 23.00 19.58
CA GLU A 392 2.52 23.30 20.43
C GLU A 392 1.56 24.28 19.77
N ASP A 393 2.08 25.29 19.09
CA ASP A 393 1.28 26.25 18.33
C ASP A 393 0.61 25.59 17.10
N ALA A 394 1.29 24.59 16.50
CA ALA A 394 0.71 23.80 15.41
C ALA A 394 -0.47 22.95 15.90
N LEU A 395 -0.35 22.34 17.09
CA LEU A 395 -1.45 21.61 17.72
C LEU A 395 -2.62 22.53 18.04
N ALA A 396 -2.34 23.69 18.65
CA ALA A 396 -3.36 24.69 18.97
C ALA A 396 -4.09 25.18 17.71
N ALA A 397 -3.37 25.51 16.64
CA ALA A 397 -3.94 25.90 15.35
C ALA A 397 -4.81 24.78 14.74
N THR A 398 -4.39 23.53 14.85
CA THR A 398 -5.16 22.35 14.39
C THR A 398 -6.46 22.21 15.16
N VAL A 399 -6.41 22.26 16.49
CA VAL A 399 -7.60 22.20 17.37
C VAL A 399 -8.58 23.31 17.03
N ASP A 400 -8.07 24.53 16.85
CA ASP A 400 -8.87 25.72 16.57
C ASP A 400 -9.56 25.62 15.20
N PHE A 401 -8.83 25.15 14.18
CA PHE A 401 -9.41 24.90 12.86
C PHE A 401 -10.52 23.85 12.92
N VAL A 402 -10.28 22.70 13.57
CA VAL A 402 -11.30 21.63 13.72
C VAL A 402 -12.53 22.17 14.44
N ARG A 403 -12.35 22.94 15.52
CA ARG A 403 -13.46 23.56 16.28
C ARG A 403 -14.30 24.50 15.39
N ARG A 404 -13.66 25.38 14.62
CA ARG A 404 -14.35 26.30 13.71
C ARG A 404 -15.12 25.57 12.62
N VAL A 405 -14.52 24.54 12.00
CA VAL A 405 -15.20 23.75 10.96
C VAL A 405 -16.42 23.01 11.53
N ARG A 406 -16.30 22.41 12.72
CA ARG A 406 -17.40 21.68 13.36
C ARG A 406 -18.52 22.60 13.85
N ALA A 407 -18.24 23.86 14.16
CA ALA A 407 -19.22 24.86 14.57
C ALA A 407 -20.02 25.44 13.38
N GLN A 408 -19.62 25.20 12.14
CA GLN A 408 -20.33 25.71 10.97
C GLN A 408 -21.72 25.08 10.85
N PRO A 409 -22.75 25.85 10.45
CA PRO A 409 -24.08 25.31 10.21
C PRO A 409 -24.08 24.16 9.20
N VAL A 410 -24.93 23.20 9.44
CA VAL A 410 -25.10 22.01 8.59
C VAL A 410 -26.40 22.15 7.81
N THR A 411 -26.32 22.13 6.50
CA THR A 411 -27.50 22.32 5.64
C THR A 411 -28.35 21.06 5.45
N ASP A 412 -27.79 19.88 5.71
CA ASP A 412 -28.40 18.56 5.48
C ASP A 412 -28.66 17.75 6.77
N GLY A 413 -28.52 18.37 7.95
CA GLY A 413 -28.68 17.74 9.27
C GLY A 413 -27.51 16.82 9.66
N LYS A 414 -26.50 16.61 8.82
CA LYS A 414 -25.34 15.79 9.13
C LYS A 414 -24.22 16.64 9.73
N ARG A 415 -23.59 16.15 10.79
CA ARG A 415 -22.39 16.81 11.34
C ARG A 415 -21.24 16.77 10.34
N ARG A 416 -20.49 17.88 10.25
CA ARG A 416 -19.27 17.91 9.46
C ARG A 416 -18.24 16.97 10.06
N THR A 417 -17.67 16.10 9.23
CA THR A 417 -16.53 15.25 9.56
C THR A 417 -15.24 15.98 9.21
N VAL A 418 -14.20 15.77 10.03
CA VAL A 418 -12.87 16.34 9.80
C VAL A 418 -11.86 15.22 9.89
N ALA A 419 -10.92 15.16 8.94
CA ALA A 419 -9.77 14.28 9.01
C ALA A 419 -8.52 15.13 9.26
N VAL A 420 -7.72 14.74 10.24
CA VAL A 420 -6.39 15.30 10.49
C VAL A 420 -5.35 14.29 9.99
N LEU A 421 -4.54 14.69 9.01
CA LEU A 421 -3.50 13.87 8.44
C LEU A 421 -2.14 14.31 8.94
N SER A 422 -1.33 13.39 9.44
CA SER A 422 0.06 13.63 9.81
C SER A 422 0.99 12.72 9.05
N ARG A 423 2.16 13.23 8.69
CA ARG A 423 3.21 12.47 8.00
C ARG A 423 3.81 11.38 8.89
N ARG A 424 3.86 11.59 10.21
CA ARG A 424 4.52 10.69 11.16
C ARG A 424 3.52 10.12 12.15
N ARG A 425 3.48 8.81 12.27
CA ARG A 425 2.59 8.11 13.23
C ARG A 425 2.83 8.52 14.68
N LYS A 426 4.07 8.86 15.04
CA LYS A 426 4.42 9.32 16.39
C LYS A 426 3.71 10.62 16.82
N ASP A 427 3.19 11.40 15.87
CA ASP A 427 2.47 12.64 16.13
C ASP A 427 0.98 12.38 16.47
N PHE A 428 0.42 11.20 16.12
CA PHE A 428 -0.99 10.86 16.32
C PHE A 428 -1.45 10.94 17.78
N PRO A 429 -0.72 10.37 18.77
CA PRO A 429 -1.14 10.46 20.17
C PRO A 429 -1.20 11.91 20.69
N LEU A 430 -0.29 12.77 20.23
CA LEU A 430 -0.25 14.19 20.64
C LEU A 430 -1.43 14.96 20.06
N ILE A 431 -1.76 14.71 18.79
CA ILE A 431 -2.92 15.33 18.11
C ILE A 431 -4.23 14.83 18.75
N ASP A 432 -4.34 13.53 19.03
CA ASP A 432 -5.51 12.94 19.68
C ASP A 432 -5.74 13.52 21.07
N ALA A 433 -4.68 13.60 21.88
CA ALA A 433 -4.74 14.18 23.22
C ALA A 433 -5.20 15.64 23.18
N ALA A 434 -4.62 16.47 22.31
CA ALA A 434 -4.99 17.87 22.19
C ALA A 434 -6.44 18.09 21.75
N LEU A 435 -6.94 17.25 20.84
CA LEU A 435 -8.33 17.30 20.39
C LEU A 435 -9.30 16.83 21.48
N ARG A 436 -8.97 15.77 22.23
CA ARG A 436 -9.79 15.27 23.35
C ARG A 436 -9.83 16.25 24.51
N GLU A 437 -8.70 16.87 24.86
CA GLU A 437 -8.65 17.94 25.86
C GLU A 437 -9.54 19.13 25.49
N ALA A 438 -9.64 19.42 24.19
CA ALA A 438 -10.57 20.43 23.67
C ALA A 438 -12.04 19.97 23.59
N GLY A 439 -12.40 18.77 24.09
CA GLY A 439 -13.74 18.18 24.05
C GLY A 439 -14.18 17.71 22.66
N ILE A 440 -13.24 17.46 21.75
CA ILE A 440 -13.51 16.98 20.39
C ILE A 440 -13.29 15.47 20.37
N PRO A 441 -14.35 14.64 20.18
CA PRO A 441 -14.19 13.19 20.08
C PRO A 441 -13.42 12.84 18.79
N THR A 442 -12.45 11.95 18.94
CA THR A 442 -11.53 11.53 17.87
C THR A 442 -11.42 10.02 17.79
N GLU A 443 -11.09 9.54 16.60
CA GLU A 443 -10.72 8.15 16.32
C GLU A 443 -9.43 8.14 15.51
N ILE A 444 -8.44 7.36 15.93
CA ILE A 444 -7.19 7.18 15.19
C ILE A 444 -7.36 6.00 14.24
N VAL A 445 -7.40 6.29 12.94
CA VAL A 445 -7.54 5.28 11.90
C VAL A 445 -6.15 4.68 11.57
N GLY A 446 -6.06 3.35 11.55
CA GLY A 446 -4.81 2.64 11.20
C GLY A 446 -3.77 2.53 12.34
N LEU A 447 -4.03 3.12 13.51
CA LEU A 447 -3.43 2.70 14.77
C LEU A 447 -4.41 1.76 15.47
N GLY A 448 -4.80 0.73 14.79
CA GLY A 448 -5.64 -0.32 15.36
C GLY A 448 -4.84 -1.31 16.15
N GLY A 449 -3.80 -0.88 16.84
CA GLY A 449 -3.08 -1.75 17.72
C GLY A 449 -3.92 -2.10 18.94
N LEU A 450 -4.74 -3.17 18.89
CA LEU A 450 -5.14 -3.84 20.12
C LEU A 450 -3.90 -3.97 21.01
N LEU A 451 -2.75 -4.26 20.43
CA LEU A 451 -1.44 -4.36 21.08
C LEU A 451 -0.91 -3.03 21.64
N ASP A 452 -1.39 -1.87 21.17
CA ASP A 452 -0.97 -0.56 21.68
C ASP A 452 -1.86 -0.04 22.82
N GLN A 453 -2.96 -0.75 23.12
CA GLN A 453 -3.81 -0.41 24.26
C GLN A 453 -3.06 -0.65 25.57
N PRO A 454 -3.08 0.28 26.55
CA PRO A 454 -2.34 0.15 27.81
C PRO A 454 -2.56 -1.20 28.49
N ALA A 455 -3.81 -1.64 28.61
CA ALA A 455 -4.15 -2.92 29.24
C ALA A 455 -3.60 -4.15 28.48
N VAL A 456 -3.54 -4.08 27.14
CA VAL A 456 -2.98 -5.17 26.32
C VAL A 456 -1.45 -5.16 26.39
N GLN A 457 -0.84 -3.97 26.46
CA GLN A 457 0.58 -3.85 26.71
C GLN A 457 0.99 -4.41 28.09
N ASP A 458 0.14 -4.31 29.09
CA ASP A 458 0.40 -4.91 30.41
C ASP A 458 0.33 -6.44 30.33
N VAL A 459 -0.66 -6.98 29.63
CA VAL A 459 -0.73 -8.43 29.35
C VAL A 459 0.49 -8.90 28.55
N ARG A 460 0.88 -8.15 27.53
CA ARG A 460 2.08 -8.44 26.75
C ARG A 460 3.33 -8.40 27.61
N ALA A 461 3.48 -7.39 28.45
CA ALA A 461 4.62 -7.28 29.37
C ALA A 461 4.73 -8.50 30.30
N ALA A 462 3.59 -9.00 30.81
CA ALA A 462 3.56 -10.21 31.63
C ALA A 462 3.97 -11.47 30.85
N LEU A 463 3.54 -11.59 29.60
CA LEU A 463 3.91 -12.72 28.72
C LEU A 463 5.41 -12.69 28.34
N GLU A 464 5.91 -11.51 27.93
CA GLU A 464 7.32 -11.31 27.57
C GLU A 464 8.24 -11.59 28.77
N LEU A 465 7.86 -11.14 29.98
CA LEU A 465 8.61 -11.43 31.20
C LEU A 465 8.54 -12.91 31.57
N GLY A 466 7.43 -13.60 31.30
CA GLY A 466 7.29 -15.04 31.51
C GLY A 466 8.14 -15.87 30.55
N TYR A 467 8.44 -15.35 29.37
CA TYR A 467 9.33 -15.97 28.40
C TYR A 467 10.80 -15.66 28.67
N ASP A 468 11.12 -14.40 28.94
CA ASP A 468 12.46 -13.91 29.28
C ASP A 468 12.45 -13.09 30.56
N VAL A 469 12.90 -13.71 31.65
CA VAL A 469 12.98 -13.07 32.97
C VAL A 469 13.99 -11.91 33.03
N ALA A 470 14.92 -11.83 32.08
CA ALA A 470 15.88 -10.74 31.95
C ALA A 470 15.30 -9.51 31.23
N ALA A 471 14.07 -9.58 30.70
CA ALA A 471 13.41 -8.51 29.96
C ALA A 471 12.99 -7.33 30.86
N SER A 472 13.97 -6.67 31.49
CA SER A 472 13.81 -5.56 32.43
C SER A 472 12.86 -4.43 32.02
N PRO A 473 12.78 -4.00 30.74
CA PRO A 473 11.81 -2.97 30.33
C PRO A 473 10.36 -3.38 30.56
N TRP A 474 10.01 -4.65 30.37
CA TRP A 474 8.65 -5.16 30.59
C TRP A 474 8.32 -5.26 32.07
N LEU A 475 9.30 -5.66 32.91
CA LEU A 475 9.13 -5.61 34.36
C LEU A 475 8.93 -4.17 34.86
N ALA A 476 9.73 -3.21 34.40
CA ALA A 476 9.57 -1.80 34.76
C ALA A 476 8.17 -1.27 34.39
N ARG A 477 7.62 -1.69 33.25
CA ARG A 477 6.25 -1.35 32.85
C ARG A 477 5.22 -1.90 33.83
N LEU A 478 5.32 -3.16 34.23
CA LEU A 478 4.38 -3.77 35.18
C LEU A 478 4.46 -3.10 36.55
N LEU A 479 5.68 -2.80 37.03
CA LEU A 479 5.92 -2.11 38.29
C LEU A 479 5.34 -0.68 38.28
N ALA A 480 5.46 0.05 37.17
CA ALA A 480 4.82 1.36 37.00
C ALA A 480 3.28 1.27 37.07
N GLY A 481 2.70 0.15 36.64
CA GLY A 481 1.25 -0.11 36.74
C GLY A 481 0.72 -0.34 38.16
N ILE A 482 1.59 -0.60 39.13
CA ILE A 482 1.28 -0.77 40.56
C ILE A 482 1.81 0.39 41.44
N ASP A 483 1.80 1.60 40.88
CA ASP A 483 2.13 2.86 41.52
C ASP A 483 3.63 3.06 41.93
N LEU A 484 4.57 2.30 41.37
CA LEU A 484 5.98 2.66 41.47
C LEU A 484 6.30 3.85 40.55
N GLY A 485 6.77 4.93 41.17
CA GLY A 485 7.15 6.14 40.45
C GLY A 485 8.51 6.03 39.73
N ALA A 486 8.81 7.02 38.90
CA ALA A 486 10.08 7.03 38.16
C ALA A 486 11.31 7.03 39.08
N ALA A 487 11.25 7.70 40.25
CA ALA A 487 12.32 7.70 41.22
C ALA A 487 12.58 6.30 41.82
N ASP A 488 11.51 5.57 42.10
CA ASP A 488 11.59 4.21 42.63
C ASP A 488 12.19 3.23 41.61
N LEU A 489 11.78 3.36 40.34
CA LEU A 489 12.32 2.54 39.23
C LEU A 489 13.81 2.85 38.98
N ILE A 490 14.23 4.10 39.11
CA ILE A 490 15.65 4.48 39.03
C ILE A 490 16.44 3.83 40.19
N ALA A 491 15.96 3.95 41.42
CA ALA A 491 16.59 3.36 42.58
C ALA A 491 16.70 1.83 42.47
N LEU A 492 15.63 1.18 42.00
CA LEU A 492 15.63 -0.26 41.72
C LEU A 492 16.65 -0.63 40.62
N GLY A 493 16.77 0.16 39.59
CA GLY A 493 17.79 -0.02 38.54
C GLY A 493 19.21 0.19 39.03
N ASP A 494 19.45 1.14 39.97
CA ASP A 494 20.73 1.34 40.59
C ASP A 494 21.12 0.14 41.46
N TRP A 495 20.16 -0.41 42.21
CA TRP A 495 20.35 -1.61 42.99
C TRP A 495 20.64 -2.84 42.11
N ALA A 496 19.94 -3.03 41.01
CA ALA A 496 20.23 -4.10 40.06
C ALA A 496 21.67 -4.01 39.52
N ARG A 497 22.13 -2.82 39.17
CA ARG A 497 23.51 -2.58 38.73
C ARG A 497 24.54 -2.86 39.83
N PHE A 498 24.22 -2.57 41.08
CA PHE A 498 25.07 -2.89 42.22
C PHE A 498 25.20 -4.41 42.39
N LEU A 499 24.08 -5.15 42.33
CA LEU A 499 24.07 -6.61 42.41
C LEU A 499 24.89 -7.26 41.29
N ALA A 500 24.73 -6.82 40.06
CA ALA A 500 25.49 -7.30 38.91
C ALA A 500 27.01 -7.12 39.11
N ARG A 501 27.45 -5.93 39.62
CA ARG A 501 28.85 -5.69 39.94
C ARG A 501 29.36 -6.59 41.05
N ALA A 502 28.56 -6.84 42.08
CA ALA A 502 28.93 -7.72 43.20
C ALA A 502 29.15 -9.19 42.75
N GLU A 503 28.48 -9.58 41.68
CA GLU A 503 28.60 -10.90 41.05
C GLU A 503 29.65 -10.94 39.92
N GLY A 504 30.38 -9.83 39.69
CA GLY A 504 31.44 -9.76 38.68
C GLY A 504 30.89 -9.61 37.24
N LEU A 505 29.61 -9.27 37.07
CA LEU A 505 28.97 -9.04 35.78
C LEU A 505 29.14 -7.59 35.35
N ASN A 506 28.99 -7.35 34.03
CA ASN A 506 28.93 -5.99 33.49
C ASN A 506 27.64 -5.31 33.98
N PRO A 507 27.65 -4.05 34.46
CA PRO A 507 26.45 -3.32 34.85
C PRO A 507 25.35 -3.21 33.75
N HIS A 508 25.71 -3.34 32.47
CA HIS A 508 24.75 -3.42 31.37
C HIS A 508 24.01 -4.77 31.30
N GLN A 509 24.48 -5.78 32.01
CA GLN A 509 23.82 -7.09 32.12
C GLN A 509 22.94 -7.18 33.38
N ALA A 510 22.73 -6.06 34.09
CA ALA A 510 21.90 -6.02 35.29
C ALA A 510 20.43 -6.34 34.94
N VAL A 511 19.86 -7.30 35.66
CA VAL A 511 18.46 -7.71 35.51
C VAL A 511 17.63 -7.11 36.62
N LEU A 512 16.54 -6.42 36.26
CA LEU A 512 15.70 -5.71 37.23
C LEU A 512 15.00 -6.69 38.19
N LEU A 513 14.70 -7.91 37.75
CA LEU A 513 14.09 -8.95 38.57
C LEU A 513 15.00 -9.37 39.76
N ASP A 514 16.32 -9.41 39.57
CA ASP A 514 17.26 -9.70 40.63
C ASP A 514 17.20 -8.68 41.77
N ALA A 515 16.90 -7.42 41.42
CA ALA A 515 16.71 -6.36 42.41
C ALA A 515 15.39 -6.48 43.17
N VAL A 516 14.36 -7.01 42.55
CA VAL A 516 13.06 -7.30 43.20
C VAL A 516 13.18 -8.49 44.14
N ASP A 517 13.85 -9.55 43.68
CA ASP A 517 14.02 -10.78 44.47
C ASP A 517 14.97 -10.62 45.67
N ARG A 518 15.91 -9.67 45.57
CA ARG A 518 16.93 -9.38 46.59
C ARG A 518 16.89 -7.90 46.95
N PRO A 519 15.85 -7.44 47.67
CA PRO A 519 15.71 -6.03 48.02
C PRO A 519 16.86 -5.54 48.91
N PRO A 520 17.23 -4.24 48.80
CA PRO A 520 18.27 -3.66 49.61
C PRO A 520 17.89 -3.66 51.09
N THR A 521 18.89 -3.74 51.97
CA THR A 521 18.68 -3.52 53.41
C THR A 521 18.30 -2.06 53.63
N PRO A 522 17.46 -1.77 54.67
CA PRO A 522 17.11 -0.37 55.01
C PRO A 522 18.36 0.49 55.20
N GLY A 523 18.40 1.67 54.54
CA GLY A 523 19.52 2.59 54.56
C GLY A 523 20.55 2.43 53.43
N TRP A 524 20.31 1.58 52.46
CA TRP A 524 21.23 1.41 51.31
C TRP A 524 21.32 2.64 50.39
N ALA A 525 20.29 3.46 50.35
CA ALA A 525 20.21 4.66 49.51
C ALA A 525 20.59 5.97 50.21
N ASP A 526 20.88 5.92 51.52
CA ASP A 526 21.39 7.03 52.31
C ASP A 526 22.95 7.06 52.25
#